data_7ff42a96fd32fbf4b3aeb9b3c8953e64
#
_entry.id   7ff42a96fd32fbf4b3aeb9b3c8953e64
#
_cell.length_a   1.000
_cell.length_b   1.000
_cell.length_c   1.000
_cell.angle_alpha   90.00
_cell.angle_beta   90.00
_cell.angle_gamma   90.00
#
_symmetry.space_group_name_H-M   'P 1'
#
loop_
_entity.id
_entity.type
_entity.pdbx_description
1 polymer ?
#
loop_
_entity_poly.entity_id
_entity_poly.type
_entity_poly.pdbx_seq_one_letter_code
_entity_poly.pdbx_strand_id
1 'polypeptide(L)'
;MATAPLPAARNGASAGHTRWIQLVVGIVGMVAIANLQYGWTLFVNPIDNKFHWGRAAIQVAFTIFVLTETWLVPLEGYLVDRFGPRLVVATGGILVGVAWMINAGASSLTMLYAGAVSGGIGAGIVYSTSVGNALKWFPDRRGLAAGLTAAAFGAGSALTIIPISNMIKSSGYEAAFLWFGIGQGIAVLLCASLLYAPHKSEVPEVMKPKVQQSVQDCTGLEMVKTPAFWLLYVMFTAVATGGLMATAQLGPMAKDFKVADASVSLFGITMTALPFALSLDRILNGLTRPFFGWVSDHLGRENTMFIAFGLEGLAILGLINLAHLPVMFVVLSGLAFFAWGEIYSLFPAICGDLFGQKFATTNYGLLYTAKGTASFLIPVGSLLQAATGSWMPIFMVAIAFDWAAALLALFVLKPLCARWVASQASALDSAPARLEAATQ
;
A
#
# COMPACT_ATOMS: atom_id res chain seq x y z
N MET A 1 -28.61 -42.14 0.80
CA MET A 1 -27.65 -41.14 1.25
C MET A 1 -28.44 -40.01 1.89
N ALA A 2 -28.37 -39.89 3.21
CA ALA A 2 -29.12 -38.91 3.96
C ALA A 2 -28.46 -37.52 3.76
N THR A 3 -29.25 -36.55 3.26
CA THR A 3 -28.86 -35.16 3.15
C THR A 3 -28.74 -34.55 4.54
N ALA A 4 -27.53 -34.10 4.91
CA ALA A 4 -27.32 -33.34 6.14
C ALA A 4 -28.20 -32.08 6.13
N PRO A 5 -28.80 -31.70 7.26
CA PRO A 5 -29.66 -30.51 7.34
C PRO A 5 -28.81 -29.25 7.11
N LEU A 6 -29.29 -28.36 6.24
CA LEU A 6 -28.74 -27.01 6.03
C LEU A 6 -28.73 -26.26 7.37
N PRO A 7 -27.65 -25.56 7.73
CA PRO A 7 -27.60 -24.77 8.94
C PRO A 7 -28.64 -23.66 8.85
N ALA A 8 -29.42 -23.51 9.93
CA ALA A 8 -30.48 -22.52 10.06
C ALA A 8 -29.95 -21.09 9.77
N ALA A 9 -30.73 -20.31 9.04
CA ALA A 9 -30.46 -18.91 8.76
C ALA A 9 -30.19 -18.16 10.08
N ARG A 10 -28.98 -17.64 10.26
CA ARG A 10 -28.60 -16.82 11.41
C ARG A 10 -29.39 -15.51 11.35
N ASN A 11 -30.04 -15.16 12.45
CA ASN A 11 -30.87 -13.96 12.58
C ASN A 11 -30.09 -12.70 12.14
N GLY A 12 -30.73 -11.74 11.44
CA GLY A 12 -30.11 -10.57 10.82
C GLY A 12 -29.23 -9.69 11.75
N ALA A 13 -29.49 -9.69 13.07
CA ALA A 13 -28.63 -9.04 14.08
C ALA A 13 -27.26 -9.71 14.23
N SER A 14 -27.18 -11.04 14.08
CA SER A 14 -25.95 -11.83 14.12
C SER A 14 -25.09 -11.59 12.87
N ALA A 15 -25.69 -11.42 11.69
CA ALA A 15 -24.98 -11.15 10.45
C ALA A 15 -24.31 -9.75 10.47
N GLY A 16 -24.99 -8.75 11.07
CA GLY A 16 -24.42 -7.39 11.25
C GLY A 16 -23.14 -7.40 12.11
N HIS A 17 -23.07 -8.22 13.14
CA HIS A 17 -21.89 -8.30 14.02
C HIS A 17 -20.75 -9.05 13.35
N THR A 18 -21.04 -10.13 12.65
CA THR A 18 -20.05 -10.98 11.98
C THR A 18 -19.22 -10.23 10.95
N ARG A 19 -19.81 -9.35 10.14
CA ARG A 19 -19.07 -8.57 9.14
C ARG A 19 -17.99 -7.66 9.74
N TRP A 20 -18.26 -7.06 10.92
CA TRP A 20 -17.29 -6.24 11.61
C TRP A 20 -16.15 -7.09 12.19
N ILE A 21 -16.44 -8.31 12.69
CA ILE A 21 -15.41 -9.26 13.12
C ILE A 21 -14.49 -9.60 11.95
N GLN A 22 -15.03 -9.92 10.77
CA GLN A 22 -14.25 -10.22 9.58
C GLN A 22 -13.37 -9.04 9.15
N LEU A 23 -13.88 -7.80 9.24
CA LEU A 23 -13.10 -6.60 8.98
C LEU A 23 -11.95 -6.43 9.98
N VAL A 24 -12.21 -6.58 11.28
CA VAL A 24 -11.19 -6.48 12.33
C VAL A 24 -10.12 -7.56 12.16
N VAL A 25 -10.49 -8.79 11.84
CA VAL A 25 -9.53 -9.88 11.56
C VAL A 25 -8.65 -9.52 10.36
N GLY A 26 -9.23 -8.99 9.29
CA GLY A 26 -8.47 -8.48 8.13
C GLY A 26 -7.50 -7.35 8.53
N ILE A 27 -7.97 -6.39 9.34
CA ILE A 27 -7.16 -5.30 9.88
C ILE A 27 -5.96 -5.83 10.69
N VAL A 28 -6.16 -6.79 11.59
CA VAL A 28 -5.07 -7.42 12.36
C VAL A 28 -4.06 -8.12 11.45
N GLY A 29 -4.53 -8.84 10.44
CA GLY A 29 -3.67 -9.44 9.43
C GLY A 29 -2.80 -8.41 8.70
N MET A 30 -3.40 -7.27 8.31
CA MET A 30 -2.72 -6.15 7.65
C MET A 30 -1.65 -5.50 8.56
N VAL A 31 -1.95 -5.30 9.84
CA VAL A 31 -0.98 -4.80 10.83
C VAL A 31 0.18 -5.77 10.97
N ALA A 32 -0.09 -7.09 11.00
CA ALA A 32 0.94 -8.10 11.17
C ALA A 32 1.95 -8.16 10.02
N ILE A 33 1.54 -7.89 8.77
CA ILE A 33 2.45 -7.89 7.61
C ILE A 33 3.14 -6.55 7.36
N ALA A 34 2.69 -5.47 7.97
CA ALA A 34 3.14 -4.10 7.68
C ALA A 34 4.66 -3.91 7.86
N ASN A 35 5.27 -4.60 8.81
CA ASN A 35 6.70 -4.47 9.11
C ASN A 35 7.63 -4.99 8.03
N LEU A 36 7.21 -5.95 7.21
CA LEU A 36 8.00 -6.44 6.09
C LEU A 36 8.39 -5.30 5.14
N GLN A 37 7.47 -4.36 4.93
CA GLN A 37 7.73 -3.16 4.16
C GLN A 37 8.25 -2.01 5.04
N TYR A 38 7.51 -1.64 6.05
CA TYR A 38 7.69 -0.38 6.76
C TYR A 38 8.73 -0.44 7.89
N GLY A 39 9.08 -1.62 8.35
CA GLY A 39 10.19 -1.86 9.29
C GLY A 39 11.54 -2.05 8.62
N TRP A 40 11.59 -2.32 7.31
CA TRP A 40 12.80 -2.68 6.56
C TRP A 40 13.97 -1.72 6.77
N THR A 41 13.71 -0.42 6.77
CA THR A 41 14.75 0.60 6.90
C THR A 41 15.60 0.48 8.19
N LEU A 42 15.07 -0.14 9.26
CA LEU A 42 15.79 -0.38 10.50
C LEU A 42 16.89 -1.43 10.36
N PHE A 43 16.75 -2.35 9.40
CA PHE A 43 17.67 -3.48 9.19
C PHE A 43 18.81 -3.18 8.23
N VAL A 44 18.66 -2.19 7.33
CA VAL A 44 19.63 -1.88 6.28
C VAL A 44 21.04 -1.61 6.83
N ASN A 45 21.15 -0.68 7.78
CA ASN A 45 22.43 -0.33 8.36
C ASN A 45 23.06 -1.47 9.20
N PRO A 46 22.32 -2.18 10.09
CA PRO A 46 22.85 -3.33 10.80
C PRO A 46 23.41 -4.43 9.89
N ILE A 47 22.69 -4.75 8.80
CA ILE A 47 23.14 -5.75 7.81
C ILE A 47 24.42 -5.27 7.11
N ASP A 48 24.44 -4.01 6.64
CA ASP A 48 25.60 -3.45 5.94
C ASP A 48 26.83 -3.35 6.85
N ASN A 49 26.66 -2.97 8.11
CA ASN A 49 27.72 -2.93 9.11
C ASN A 49 28.35 -4.30 9.36
N LYS A 50 27.57 -5.39 9.26
CA LYS A 50 28.05 -6.76 9.52
C LYS A 50 28.73 -7.37 8.32
N PHE A 51 28.16 -7.21 7.13
CA PHE A 51 28.58 -7.94 5.95
C PHE A 51 29.29 -7.08 4.89
N HIS A 52 29.18 -5.76 4.99
CA HIS A 52 29.74 -4.82 4.00
C HIS A 52 29.29 -5.08 2.55
N TRP A 53 28.01 -5.52 2.38
CA TRP A 53 27.45 -5.81 1.05
C TRP A 53 27.13 -4.56 0.24
N GLY A 54 27.07 -3.40 0.89
CA GLY A 54 26.65 -2.15 0.31
C GLY A 54 25.12 -1.96 0.34
N ARG A 55 24.69 -0.77 0.73
CA ARG A 55 23.26 -0.43 0.88
C ARG A 55 22.45 -0.71 -0.39
N ALA A 56 23.03 -0.46 -1.58
CA ALA A 56 22.36 -0.69 -2.86
C ALA A 56 21.98 -2.17 -3.05
N ALA A 57 22.92 -3.10 -2.80
CA ALA A 57 22.67 -4.53 -2.90
C ALA A 57 21.63 -4.99 -1.87
N ILE A 58 21.68 -4.46 -0.64
CA ILE A 58 20.70 -4.75 0.41
C ILE A 58 19.32 -4.24 -0.01
N GLN A 59 19.20 -3.06 -0.62
CA GLN A 59 17.94 -2.48 -1.08
C GLN A 59 17.32 -3.23 -2.27
N VAL A 60 18.08 -4.03 -3.02
CA VAL A 60 17.50 -4.96 -4.01
C VAL A 60 16.52 -5.94 -3.35
N ALA A 61 16.79 -6.38 -2.11
CA ALA A 61 15.83 -7.22 -1.37
C ALA A 61 14.49 -6.50 -1.17
N PHE A 62 14.49 -5.21 -0.83
CA PHE A 62 13.27 -4.43 -0.71
C PHE A 62 12.52 -4.30 -2.06
N THR A 63 13.25 -4.08 -3.14
CA THR A 63 12.68 -4.07 -4.49
C THR A 63 12.01 -5.40 -4.82
N ILE A 64 12.70 -6.53 -4.59
CA ILE A 64 12.15 -7.88 -4.81
C ILE A 64 10.88 -8.09 -3.97
N PHE A 65 10.91 -7.68 -2.71
CA PHE A 65 9.75 -7.76 -1.83
C PHE A 65 8.55 -6.99 -2.42
N VAL A 66 8.72 -5.70 -2.78
CA VAL A 66 7.63 -4.87 -3.30
C VAL A 66 7.14 -5.35 -4.66
N LEU A 67 8.04 -5.85 -5.53
CA LEU A 67 7.65 -6.44 -6.81
C LEU A 67 6.75 -7.66 -6.61
N THR A 68 7.17 -8.61 -5.79
CA THR A 68 6.42 -9.84 -5.55
C THR A 68 5.11 -9.56 -4.80
N GLU A 69 5.10 -8.61 -3.86
CA GLU A 69 3.90 -8.15 -3.16
C GLU A 69 2.84 -7.57 -4.10
N THR A 70 3.25 -6.91 -5.20
CA THR A 70 2.31 -6.15 -6.02
C THR A 70 1.99 -6.82 -7.36
N TRP A 71 2.99 -7.41 -8.03
CA TRP A 71 2.81 -7.97 -9.37
C TRP A 71 2.07 -9.30 -9.37
N LEU A 72 2.04 -10.00 -8.22
CA LEU A 72 1.32 -11.26 -8.08
C LEU A 72 -0.14 -11.09 -7.63
N VAL A 73 -0.58 -9.87 -7.29
CA VAL A 73 -1.97 -9.59 -6.85
C VAL A 73 -3.04 -10.18 -7.77
N PRO A 74 -2.95 -10.12 -9.11
CA PRO A 74 -3.96 -10.73 -9.98
C PRO A 74 -4.04 -12.26 -9.83
N LEU A 75 -2.89 -12.93 -9.64
CA LEU A 75 -2.82 -14.37 -9.42
C LEU A 75 -3.35 -14.75 -8.03
N GLU A 76 -2.99 -13.97 -7.02
CA GLU A 76 -3.43 -14.15 -5.63
C GLU A 76 -4.95 -14.03 -5.52
N GLY A 77 -5.56 -13.05 -6.19
CA GLY A 77 -7.00 -12.89 -6.27
C GLY A 77 -7.69 -14.14 -6.84
N TYR A 78 -7.15 -14.72 -7.92
CA TYR A 78 -7.64 -15.98 -8.48
C TYR A 78 -7.56 -17.15 -7.48
N LEU A 79 -6.45 -17.25 -6.74
CA LEU A 79 -6.29 -18.29 -5.72
C LEU A 79 -7.30 -18.14 -4.58
N VAL A 80 -7.57 -16.90 -4.14
CA VAL A 80 -8.58 -16.60 -3.10
C VAL A 80 -9.98 -16.99 -3.56
N ASP A 81 -10.34 -16.69 -4.79
CA ASP A 81 -11.66 -17.03 -5.33
C ASP A 81 -11.84 -18.56 -5.49
N ARG A 82 -10.75 -19.27 -5.79
CA ARG A 82 -10.79 -20.73 -5.96
C ARG A 82 -10.72 -21.53 -4.66
N PHE A 83 -9.86 -21.13 -3.72
CA PHE A 83 -9.54 -21.91 -2.52
C PHE A 83 -10.11 -21.27 -1.24
N GLY A 84 -10.68 -20.07 -1.33
CA GLY A 84 -11.19 -19.30 -0.21
C GLY A 84 -10.13 -18.56 0.59
N PRO A 85 -10.53 -17.54 1.37
CA PRO A 85 -9.60 -16.65 2.07
C PRO A 85 -8.79 -17.36 3.16
N ARG A 86 -9.39 -18.34 3.85
CA ARG A 86 -8.74 -19.04 4.98
C ARG A 86 -7.44 -19.74 4.59
N LEU A 87 -7.50 -20.60 3.56
CA LEU A 87 -6.34 -21.37 3.13
C LEU A 87 -5.25 -20.47 2.55
N VAL A 88 -5.67 -19.51 1.74
CA VAL A 88 -4.74 -18.61 1.04
C VAL A 88 -4.02 -17.70 2.05
N VAL A 89 -4.73 -17.11 3.03
CA VAL A 89 -4.09 -16.30 4.10
C VAL A 89 -3.21 -17.15 5.01
N ALA A 90 -3.59 -18.42 5.30
CA ALA A 90 -2.74 -19.33 6.07
C ALA A 90 -1.40 -19.57 5.35
N THR A 91 -1.43 -19.81 4.03
CA THR A 91 -0.22 -19.91 3.22
C THR A 91 0.60 -18.61 3.28
N GLY A 92 -0.06 -17.45 3.18
CA GLY A 92 0.58 -16.15 3.33
C GLY A 92 1.28 -15.99 4.68
N GLY A 93 0.64 -16.40 5.78
CA GLY A 93 1.21 -16.36 7.14
C GLY A 93 2.46 -17.24 7.29
N ILE A 94 2.44 -18.43 6.72
CA ILE A 94 3.62 -19.33 6.68
C ILE A 94 4.75 -18.64 5.91
N LEU A 95 4.48 -18.10 4.72
CA LEU A 95 5.49 -17.44 3.88
C LEU A 95 6.09 -16.20 4.57
N VAL A 96 5.27 -15.41 5.28
CA VAL A 96 5.74 -14.28 6.10
C VAL A 96 6.67 -14.75 7.21
N GLY A 97 6.30 -15.77 7.99
CA GLY A 97 7.14 -16.33 9.03
C GLY A 97 8.45 -16.88 8.48
N VAL A 98 8.39 -17.65 7.39
CA VAL A 98 9.56 -18.21 6.70
C VAL A 98 10.48 -17.10 6.17
N ALA A 99 9.93 -16.03 5.60
CA ALA A 99 10.71 -14.89 5.12
C ALA A 99 11.57 -14.26 6.22
N TRP A 100 10.98 -13.99 7.37
CA TRP A 100 11.69 -13.43 8.52
C TRP A 100 12.76 -14.40 9.05
N MET A 101 12.47 -15.72 9.12
CA MET A 101 13.45 -16.74 9.55
C MET A 101 14.63 -16.85 8.57
N ILE A 102 14.38 -16.80 7.25
CA ILE A 102 15.43 -16.76 6.24
C ILE A 102 16.29 -15.51 6.45
N ASN A 103 15.68 -14.35 6.64
CA ASN A 103 16.41 -13.10 6.84
C ASN A 103 17.22 -13.09 8.15
N ALA A 104 16.71 -13.74 9.23
CA ALA A 104 17.45 -13.90 10.48
C ALA A 104 18.74 -14.72 10.30
N GLY A 105 18.69 -15.76 9.45
CA GLY A 105 19.84 -16.64 9.16
C GLY A 105 20.63 -16.24 7.90
N ALA A 106 20.30 -15.10 7.25
CA ALA A 106 20.92 -14.74 5.99
C ALA A 106 22.42 -14.44 6.14
N SER A 107 23.23 -15.26 5.47
CA SER A 107 24.69 -15.10 5.38
C SER A 107 25.16 -14.71 3.97
N SER A 108 24.22 -14.55 3.03
CA SER A 108 24.46 -14.11 1.66
C SER A 108 23.33 -13.25 1.13
N LEU A 109 23.61 -12.41 0.14
CA LEU A 109 22.59 -11.62 -0.57
C LEU A 109 21.53 -12.53 -1.19
N THR A 110 21.89 -13.70 -1.72
CA THR A 110 20.94 -14.64 -2.30
C THR A 110 19.91 -15.12 -1.27
N MET A 111 20.34 -15.42 -0.03
CA MET A 111 19.41 -15.77 1.06
C MET A 111 18.50 -14.60 1.41
N LEU A 112 19.04 -13.39 1.51
CA LEU A 112 18.27 -12.18 1.77
C LEU A 112 17.21 -11.94 0.69
N TYR A 113 17.56 -12.16 -0.59
CA TYR A 113 16.64 -12.04 -1.72
C TYR A 113 15.57 -13.15 -1.71
N ALA A 114 15.94 -14.38 -1.34
CA ALA A 114 14.98 -15.48 -1.18
C ALA A 114 13.96 -15.17 -0.07
N GLY A 115 14.42 -14.61 1.06
CA GLY A 115 13.56 -14.11 2.11
C GLY A 115 12.62 -13.00 1.61
N ALA A 116 13.12 -12.08 0.78
CA ALA A 116 12.32 -11.01 0.19
C ALA A 116 11.23 -11.53 -0.76
N VAL A 117 11.54 -12.54 -1.60
CA VAL A 117 10.53 -13.21 -2.46
C VAL A 117 9.43 -13.84 -1.61
N SER A 118 9.81 -14.65 -0.60
CA SER A 118 8.85 -15.31 0.30
C SER A 118 7.98 -14.28 1.03
N GLY A 119 8.61 -13.22 1.55
CA GLY A 119 7.92 -12.15 2.27
C GLY A 119 6.95 -11.36 1.39
N GLY A 120 7.36 -11.03 0.16
CA GLY A 120 6.53 -10.30 -0.78
C GLY A 120 5.31 -11.11 -1.21
N ILE A 121 5.49 -12.40 -1.57
CA ILE A 121 4.35 -13.29 -1.88
C ILE A 121 3.42 -13.39 -0.66
N GLY A 122 3.98 -13.64 0.53
CA GLY A 122 3.18 -13.78 1.75
C GLY A 122 2.40 -12.51 2.09
N ALA A 123 3.05 -11.34 2.00
CA ALA A 123 2.42 -10.06 2.28
C ALA A 123 1.36 -9.70 1.22
N GLY A 124 1.63 -9.93 -0.07
CA GLY A 124 0.69 -9.72 -1.16
C GLY A 124 -0.60 -10.53 -0.98
N ILE A 125 -0.45 -11.82 -0.68
CA ILE A 125 -1.57 -12.72 -0.37
C ILE A 125 -2.44 -12.17 0.77
N VAL A 126 -1.83 -11.78 1.90
CA VAL A 126 -2.58 -11.28 3.06
C VAL A 126 -3.24 -9.94 2.73
N TYR A 127 -2.53 -9.05 2.02
CA TYR A 127 -3.03 -7.74 1.60
C TYR A 127 -4.25 -7.87 0.69
N SER A 128 -4.07 -8.57 -0.43
CA SER A 128 -5.10 -8.72 -1.47
C SER A 128 -6.33 -9.43 -0.92
N THR A 129 -6.15 -10.48 -0.11
CA THR A 129 -7.24 -11.23 0.50
C THR A 129 -7.99 -10.40 1.55
N SER A 130 -7.29 -9.67 2.41
CA SER A 130 -7.92 -8.84 3.45
C SER A 130 -8.78 -7.73 2.84
N VAL A 131 -8.27 -7.02 1.82
CA VAL A 131 -9.03 -6.02 1.11
C VAL A 131 -10.21 -6.64 0.35
N GLY A 132 -9.97 -7.71 -0.41
CA GLY A 132 -11.01 -8.39 -1.18
C GLY A 132 -12.13 -8.96 -0.30
N ASN A 133 -11.78 -9.56 0.85
CA ASN A 133 -12.76 -10.07 1.81
C ASN A 133 -13.58 -8.94 2.44
N ALA A 134 -12.93 -7.82 2.84
CA ALA A 134 -13.61 -6.64 3.37
C ALA A 134 -14.64 -6.07 2.36
N LEU A 135 -14.29 -5.99 1.09
CA LEU A 135 -15.21 -5.55 0.02
C LEU A 135 -16.40 -6.48 -0.17
N LYS A 136 -16.21 -7.81 -0.02
CA LYS A 136 -17.29 -8.81 -0.09
C LYS A 136 -18.26 -8.69 1.10
N TRP A 137 -17.75 -8.41 2.31
CA TRP A 137 -18.57 -8.24 3.52
C TRP A 137 -19.31 -6.90 3.61
N PHE A 138 -18.77 -5.85 2.96
CA PHE A 138 -19.32 -4.48 3.02
C PHE A 138 -19.68 -3.93 1.64
N PRO A 139 -20.61 -4.55 0.90
CA PRO A 139 -21.01 -4.03 -0.40
C PRO A 139 -21.72 -2.67 -0.30
N ASP A 140 -22.33 -2.37 0.87
CA ASP A 140 -22.99 -1.13 1.22
C ASP A 140 -22.02 0.00 1.59
N ARG A 141 -20.77 -0.33 2.01
CA ARG A 141 -19.76 0.62 2.51
C ARG A 141 -18.36 0.26 2.05
N ARG A 142 -18.20 -0.04 0.75
CA ARG A 142 -16.94 -0.53 0.16
C ARG A 142 -15.76 0.39 0.43
N GLY A 143 -15.94 1.71 0.27
CA GLY A 143 -14.89 2.69 0.50
C GLY A 143 -14.40 2.70 1.95
N LEU A 144 -15.32 2.62 2.92
CA LEU A 144 -14.95 2.53 4.34
C LEU A 144 -14.17 1.25 4.64
N ALA A 145 -14.64 0.11 4.16
CA ALA A 145 -14.02 -1.18 4.42
C ALA A 145 -12.61 -1.28 3.81
N ALA A 146 -12.46 -0.91 2.53
CA ALA A 146 -11.16 -0.85 1.86
C ALA A 146 -10.23 0.17 2.52
N GLY A 147 -10.74 1.35 2.86
CA GLY A 147 -9.98 2.42 3.50
C GLY A 147 -9.44 2.02 4.87
N LEU A 148 -10.27 1.42 5.74
CA LEU A 148 -9.85 0.94 7.06
C LEU A 148 -8.81 -0.18 6.95
N THR A 149 -9.02 -1.13 6.02
CA THR A 149 -8.07 -2.22 5.78
C THR A 149 -6.73 -1.69 5.27
N ALA A 150 -6.75 -0.80 4.30
CA ALA A 150 -5.54 -0.18 3.77
C ALA A 150 -4.85 0.73 4.80
N ALA A 151 -5.61 1.48 5.62
CA ALA A 151 -5.07 2.30 6.71
C ALA A 151 -4.32 1.44 7.74
N ALA A 152 -4.83 0.23 8.04
CA ALA A 152 -4.19 -0.73 8.94
C ALA A 152 -2.82 -1.18 8.44
N PHE A 153 -2.64 -1.40 7.13
CA PHE A 153 -1.32 -1.66 6.57
C PHE A 153 -0.40 -0.42 6.67
N GLY A 154 -0.92 0.77 6.35
CA GLY A 154 -0.15 2.01 6.42
C GLY A 154 0.35 2.34 7.83
N ALA A 155 -0.53 2.21 8.85
CA ALA A 155 -0.21 2.52 10.24
C ALA A 155 0.35 1.35 11.05
N GLY A 156 0.21 0.10 10.54
CA GLY A 156 0.39 -1.12 11.33
C GLY A 156 1.75 -1.25 12.01
N SER A 157 2.81 -0.82 11.35
CA SER A 157 4.15 -0.90 11.92
C SER A 157 4.43 0.13 13.02
N ALA A 158 3.59 1.16 13.20
CA ALA A 158 3.78 2.17 14.26
C ALA A 158 3.86 1.53 15.65
N LEU A 159 3.10 0.47 15.89
CA LEU A 159 3.08 -0.26 17.17
C LEU A 159 4.36 -1.06 17.43
N THR A 160 5.07 -1.46 16.41
CA THR A 160 6.17 -2.44 16.50
C THR A 160 7.54 -1.87 16.12
N ILE A 161 7.62 -0.70 15.48
CA ILE A 161 8.88 -0.03 15.12
C ILE A 161 9.77 0.18 16.35
N ILE A 162 9.22 0.70 17.45
CA ILE A 162 9.97 0.96 18.68
C ILE A 162 10.48 -0.35 19.32
N PRO A 163 9.63 -1.37 19.55
CA PRO A 163 10.08 -2.68 20.00
C PRO A 163 11.14 -3.32 19.10
N ILE A 164 10.97 -3.27 17.76
CA ILE A 164 11.97 -3.77 16.80
C ILE A 164 13.29 -3.02 16.95
N SER A 165 13.26 -1.68 16.96
CA SER A 165 14.45 -0.85 17.12
C SER A 165 15.19 -1.16 18.42
N ASN A 166 14.47 -1.31 19.53
CA ASN A 166 15.03 -1.67 20.82
C ASN A 166 15.67 -3.06 20.81
N MET A 167 15.00 -4.05 20.20
CA MET A 167 15.53 -5.41 20.07
C MET A 167 16.78 -5.44 19.20
N ILE A 168 16.83 -4.68 18.10
CA ILE A 168 18.02 -4.56 17.25
C ILE A 168 19.21 -4.02 18.09
N LYS A 169 18.97 -3.01 18.93
CA LYS A 169 20.03 -2.42 19.77
C LYS A 169 20.50 -3.35 20.90
N SER A 170 19.60 -4.13 21.49
CA SER A 170 19.93 -4.99 22.64
C SER A 170 20.42 -6.40 22.26
N SER A 171 19.88 -6.98 21.19
CA SER A 171 20.03 -8.40 20.87
C SER A 171 20.43 -8.67 19.42
N GLY A 172 20.63 -7.62 18.62
CA GLY A 172 20.96 -7.73 17.22
C GLY A 172 19.74 -7.83 16.29
N TYR A 173 19.95 -7.56 15.02
CA TYR A 173 18.89 -7.55 14.02
C TYR A 173 18.37 -8.98 13.70
N GLU A 174 19.21 -9.99 13.85
CA GLU A 174 18.83 -11.39 13.66
C GLU A 174 17.77 -11.83 14.67
N ALA A 175 17.95 -11.46 15.95
CA ALA A 175 16.95 -11.72 16.98
C ALA A 175 15.64 -10.99 16.69
N ALA A 176 15.70 -9.73 16.20
CA ALA A 176 14.53 -8.98 15.80
C ALA A 176 13.79 -9.66 14.64
N PHE A 177 14.49 -10.09 13.59
CA PHE A 177 13.89 -10.87 12.50
C PHE A 177 13.24 -12.14 13.01
N LEU A 178 13.92 -12.90 13.85
CA LEU A 178 13.41 -14.19 14.34
C LEU A 178 12.13 -14.03 15.16
N TRP A 179 12.17 -13.21 16.22
CA TRP A 179 11.06 -13.12 17.16
C TRP A 179 9.84 -12.40 16.58
N PHE A 180 10.05 -11.30 15.83
CA PHE A 180 8.94 -10.62 15.15
C PHE A 180 8.39 -11.48 14.01
N GLY A 181 9.23 -12.24 13.32
CA GLY A 181 8.79 -13.17 12.27
C GLY A 181 7.89 -14.27 12.80
N ILE A 182 8.28 -14.93 13.89
CA ILE A 182 7.45 -15.94 14.56
C ILE A 182 6.14 -15.32 15.03
N GLY A 183 6.19 -14.19 15.74
CA GLY A 183 5.00 -13.52 16.27
C GLY A 183 4.02 -13.09 15.16
N GLN A 184 4.53 -12.49 14.10
CA GLN A 184 3.70 -12.02 12.97
C GLN A 184 3.15 -13.19 12.14
N GLY A 185 3.96 -14.23 11.88
CA GLY A 185 3.50 -15.44 11.22
C GLY A 185 2.36 -16.10 11.99
N ILE A 186 2.49 -16.26 13.31
CA ILE A 186 1.43 -16.79 14.18
C ILE A 186 0.20 -15.89 14.16
N ALA A 187 0.35 -14.56 14.23
CA ALA A 187 -0.77 -13.63 14.19
C ALA A 187 -1.56 -13.76 12.88
N VAL A 188 -0.89 -13.87 11.73
CA VAL A 188 -1.54 -14.09 10.43
C VAL A 188 -2.24 -15.46 10.38
N LEU A 189 -1.64 -16.51 10.91
CA LEU A 189 -2.26 -17.85 10.97
C LEU A 189 -3.51 -17.85 11.85
N LEU A 190 -3.49 -17.16 12.99
CA LEU A 190 -4.68 -16.96 13.82
C LEU A 190 -5.77 -16.19 13.07
N CYS A 191 -5.42 -15.12 12.37
CA CYS A 191 -6.37 -14.41 11.51
C CYS A 191 -6.93 -15.33 10.42
N ALA A 192 -6.10 -16.13 9.77
CA ALA A 192 -6.52 -17.09 8.75
C ALA A 192 -7.56 -18.09 9.28
N SER A 193 -7.41 -18.56 10.53
CA SER A 193 -8.36 -19.50 11.14
C SER A 193 -9.76 -18.90 11.31
N LEU A 194 -9.87 -17.58 11.43
CA LEU A 194 -11.10 -16.83 11.66
C LEU A 194 -11.71 -16.26 10.38
N LEU A 195 -10.90 -16.07 9.31
CA LEU A 195 -11.36 -15.51 8.05
C LEU A 195 -12.24 -16.50 7.26
N TYR A 196 -13.32 -15.97 6.66
CA TYR A 196 -14.10 -16.67 5.65
C TYR A 196 -14.85 -15.69 4.74
N ALA A 197 -15.23 -16.14 3.56
CA ALA A 197 -16.01 -15.36 2.62
C ALA A 197 -17.49 -15.35 3.02
N PRO A 198 -18.23 -14.23 2.85
CA PRO A 198 -19.63 -14.16 3.23
C PRO A 198 -20.50 -15.06 2.36
N HIS A 199 -21.54 -15.66 2.96
CA HIS A 199 -22.65 -16.21 2.22
C HIS A 199 -23.63 -15.12 1.79
N LYS A 200 -24.38 -15.33 0.71
CA LYS A 200 -25.32 -14.34 0.17
C LYS A 200 -26.34 -13.86 1.21
N SER A 201 -26.72 -14.70 2.17
CA SER A 201 -27.65 -14.38 3.27
C SER A 201 -27.04 -13.55 4.40
N GLU A 202 -25.71 -13.41 4.45
CA GLU A 202 -24.99 -12.67 5.51
C GLU A 202 -24.66 -11.22 5.12
N VAL A 203 -24.91 -10.87 3.85
CA VAL A 203 -24.55 -9.57 3.27
C VAL A 203 -25.82 -8.76 3.02
N PRO A 204 -25.87 -7.45 3.40
CA PRO A 204 -27.03 -6.63 3.12
C PRO A 204 -27.26 -6.45 1.62
N GLU A 205 -28.53 -6.46 1.19
CA GLU A 205 -28.89 -6.11 -0.18
C GLU A 205 -28.47 -4.67 -0.51
N VAL A 206 -27.79 -4.50 -1.64
CA VAL A 206 -27.30 -3.18 -2.06
C VAL A 206 -28.44 -2.39 -2.69
N MET A 207 -28.93 -1.38 -2.00
CA MET A 207 -29.72 -0.33 -2.63
C MET A 207 -28.83 0.47 -3.58
N LYS A 208 -29.40 0.96 -4.70
CA LYS A 208 -28.69 1.66 -5.79
C LYS A 208 -27.55 2.58 -5.30
N PRO A 209 -26.36 2.56 -5.94
CA PRO A 209 -25.24 3.39 -5.51
C PRO A 209 -25.58 4.88 -5.58
N LYS A 210 -25.13 5.64 -4.57
CA LYS A 210 -25.39 7.08 -4.44
C LYS A 210 -24.52 7.96 -5.35
N VAL A 211 -23.48 7.41 -5.96
CA VAL A 211 -22.51 8.15 -6.79
C VAL A 211 -22.71 7.74 -8.24
N GLN A 212 -22.83 8.71 -9.14
CA GLN A 212 -22.80 8.45 -10.59
C GLN A 212 -21.45 7.81 -10.96
N GLN A 213 -21.52 6.58 -11.43
CA GLN A 213 -20.36 5.82 -11.87
C GLN A 213 -20.33 5.76 -13.38
N SER A 214 -19.14 5.53 -13.96
CA SER A 214 -18.99 5.28 -15.38
C SER A 214 -20.04 4.28 -15.85
N VAL A 215 -20.69 4.60 -16.94
CA VAL A 215 -21.79 3.80 -17.50
C VAL A 215 -21.27 2.53 -18.15
N GLN A 216 -19.98 2.47 -18.47
CA GLN A 216 -19.33 1.34 -19.13
C GLN A 216 -18.31 0.69 -18.22
N ASP A 217 -18.49 -0.60 -17.94
CA ASP A 217 -17.52 -1.42 -17.22
C ASP A 217 -16.46 -1.93 -18.21
N CYS A 218 -15.22 -1.48 -18.03
CA CYS A 218 -14.06 -1.95 -18.81
C CYS A 218 -13.43 -3.18 -18.14
N THR A 219 -13.12 -4.19 -18.93
CA THR A 219 -12.22 -5.29 -18.48
C THR A 219 -10.80 -4.78 -18.33
N GLY A 220 -9.95 -5.51 -17.59
CA GLY A 220 -8.53 -5.14 -17.43
C GLY A 220 -7.79 -5.01 -18.78
N LEU A 221 -8.09 -5.87 -19.74
CA LEU A 221 -7.48 -5.81 -21.09
C LEU A 221 -7.96 -4.61 -21.91
N GLU A 222 -9.18 -4.16 -21.73
CA GLU A 222 -9.68 -2.94 -22.36
C GLU A 222 -9.08 -1.71 -21.70
N MET A 223 -9.00 -1.70 -20.37
CA MET A 223 -8.40 -0.62 -19.60
C MET A 223 -6.95 -0.36 -20.00
N VAL A 224 -6.09 -1.39 -20.10
CA VAL A 224 -4.67 -1.21 -20.45
C VAL A 224 -4.45 -0.70 -21.88
N LYS A 225 -5.46 -0.73 -22.75
CA LYS A 225 -5.40 -0.13 -24.09
C LYS A 225 -5.69 1.36 -24.09
N THR A 226 -6.15 1.93 -22.97
CA THR A 226 -6.51 3.34 -22.88
C THR A 226 -5.32 4.22 -22.52
N PRO A 227 -5.20 5.44 -23.08
CA PRO A 227 -4.19 6.39 -22.67
C PRO A 227 -4.33 6.81 -21.19
N ALA A 228 -5.56 6.81 -20.66
CA ALA A 228 -5.85 7.15 -19.27
C ALA A 228 -5.18 6.17 -18.29
N PHE A 229 -5.20 4.87 -18.60
CA PHE A 229 -4.50 3.88 -17.78
C PHE A 229 -2.99 4.18 -17.70
N TRP A 230 -2.34 4.40 -18.82
CA TRP A 230 -0.89 4.63 -18.86
C TRP A 230 -0.50 5.97 -18.18
N LEU A 231 -1.33 6.99 -18.32
CA LEU A 231 -1.14 8.24 -17.58
C LEU A 231 -1.20 8.02 -16.08
N LEU A 232 -2.25 7.33 -15.59
CA LEU A 232 -2.38 6.96 -14.18
C LEU A 232 -1.23 6.07 -13.72
N TYR A 233 -0.79 5.12 -14.54
CA TYR A 233 0.32 4.23 -14.24
C TYR A 233 1.64 4.98 -14.05
N VAL A 234 1.95 5.91 -14.96
CA VAL A 234 3.16 6.75 -14.87
C VAL A 234 3.10 7.67 -13.66
N MET A 235 1.95 8.33 -13.43
CA MET A 235 1.77 9.18 -12.26
C MET A 235 1.91 8.38 -10.96
N PHE A 236 1.28 7.20 -10.88
CA PHE A 236 1.39 6.34 -9.71
C PHE A 236 2.84 5.87 -9.50
N THR A 237 3.54 5.46 -10.56
CA THR A 237 4.95 5.07 -10.48
C THR A 237 5.81 6.24 -9.98
N ALA A 238 5.60 7.45 -10.49
CA ALA A 238 6.36 8.62 -10.12
C ALA A 238 6.21 8.94 -8.62
N VAL A 239 4.98 9.10 -8.13
CA VAL A 239 4.70 9.42 -6.73
C VAL A 239 5.07 8.26 -5.80
N ALA A 240 4.78 7.02 -6.20
CA ALA A 240 5.18 5.85 -5.42
C ALA A 240 6.69 5.76 -5.21
N THR A 241 7.50 6.24 -6.16
CA THR A 241 8.96 6.24 -6.06
C THR A 241 9.44 7.06 -4.86
N GLY A 242 8.94 8.29 -4.68
CA GLY A 242 9.32 9.18 -3.57
C GLY A 242 9.08 8.52 -2.21
N GLY A 243 7.87 8.08 -1.96
CA GLY A 243 7.52 7.48 -0.68
C GLY A 243 8.12 6.09 -0.43
N LEU A 244 8.28 5.24 -1.47
CA LEU A 244 8.99 3.97 -1.31
C LEU A 244 10.49 4.19 -1.02
N MET A 245 11.11 5.17 -1.66
CA MET A 245 12.49 5.54 -1.39
C MET A 245 12.65 6.05 0.04
N ALA A 246 11.77 6.94 0.51
CA ALA A 246 11.74 7.37 1.90
C ALA A 246 11.52 6.17 2.84
N THR A 247 10.57 5.28 2.53
CA THR A 247 10.29 4.07 3.33
C THR A 247 11.52 3.19 3.50
N ALA A 248 12.27 2.96 2.43
CA ALA A 248 13.42 2.06 2.44
C ALA A 248 14.70 2.73 2.97
N GLN A 249 14.84 4.04 2.81
CA GLN A 249 16.11 4.75 3.00
C GLN A 249 16.13 5.70 4.21
N LEU A 250 15.00 5.93 4.89
CA LEU A 250 14.95 6.90 6.00
C LEU A 250 15.93 6.55 7.13
N GLY A 251 16.15 5.26 7.42
CA GLY A 251 17.14 4.80 8.39
C GLY A 251 18.60 5.13 7.97
N PRO A 252 19.06 4.73 6.77
CA PRO A 252 20.32 5.20 6.20
C PRO A 252 20.49 6.73 6.19
N MET A 253 19.45 7.47 5.76
CA MET A 253 19.45 8.94 5.72
C MET A 253 19.64 9.55 7.10
N ALA A 254 18.87 9.08 8.11
CA ALA A 254 18.98 9.56 9.48
C ALA A 254 20.40 9.36 10.06
N LYS A 255 21.05 8.24 9.71
CA LYS A 255 22.42 7.97 10.12
C LYS A 255 23.41 8.92 9.45
N ASP A 256 23.26 9.14 8.13
CA ASP A 256 24.17 10.01 7.37
C ASP A 256 24.02 11.48 7.79
N PHE A 257 22.80 11.93 8.14
CA PHE A 257 22.55 13.24 8.74
C PHE A 257 22.90 13.34 10.21
N LYS A 258 23.34 12.22 10.85
CA LYS A 258 23.71 12.13 12.27
C LYS A 258 22.56 12.51 13.24
N VAL A 259 21.31 12.29 12.83
CA VAL A 259 20.11 12.58 13.64
C VAL A 259 19.46 11.32 14.21
N ALA A 260 19.83 10.12 13.75
CA ALA A 260 19.16 8.87 14.08
C ALA A 260 18.95 8.65 15.59
N ASP A 261 20.00 8.90 16.39
CA ASP A 261 20.01 8.69 17.83
C ASP A 261 19.85 9.99 18.63
N ALA A 262 19.64 11.14 17.98
CA ALA A 262 19.39 12.42 18.63
C ALA A 262 18.06 12.37 19.41
N SER A 263 18.04 12.93 20.62
CA SER A 263 16.83 13.03 21.42
C SER A 263 15.91 14.12 20.87
N VAL A 264 14.64 13.75 20.65
CA VAL A 264 13.59 14.66 20.20
C VAL A 264 12.43 14.59 21.16
N SER A 265 11.91 15.76 21.54
CA SER A 265 10.70 15.89 22.35
C SER A 265 9.63 16.60 21.55
N LEU A 266 8.52 15.89 21.29
CA LEU A 266 7.34 16.39 20.57
C LEU A 266 6.07 15.84 21.22
N PHE A 267 5.05 16.65 21.34
CA PHE A 267 3.75 16.26 21.93
C PHE A 267 3.85 15.67 23.34
N GLY A 268 4.87 16.09 24.13
CA GLY A 268 5.11 15.55 25.48
C GLY A 268 5.80 14.18 25.53
N ILE A 269 6.18 13.62 24.37
CA ILE A 269 6.91 12.35 24.24
C ILE A 269 8.36 12.65 23.87
N THR A 270 9.30 12.05 24.60
CA THR A 270 10.75 12.17 24.33
C THR A 270 11.31 10.82 23.93
N MET A 271 11.94 10.76 22.75
CA MET A 271 12.59 9.53 22.25
C MET A 271 13.62 9.86 21.16
N THR A 272 14.35 8.84 20.68
CA THR A 272 15.32 9.01 19.59
C THR A 272 14.62 9.33 18.27
N ALA A 273 15.21 10.22 17.47
CA ALA A 273 14.58 10.80 16.28
C ALA A 273 14.16 9.77 15.25
N LEU A 274 14.98 8.74 14.94
CA LEU A 274 14.63 7.78 13.91
C LEU A 274 13.39 6.91 14.26
N PRO A 275 13.33 6.22 15.41
CA PRO A 275 12.11 5.50 15.80
C PRO A 275 10.89 6.41 15.94
N PHE A 276 11.08 7.65 16.39
CA PHE A 276 10.00 8.62 16.49
C PHE A 276 9.47 9.00 15.10
N ALA A 277 10.35 9.36 14.18
CA ALA A 277 9.99 9.68 12.80
C ALA A 277 9.22 8.50 12.16
N LEU A 278 9.79 7.29 12.20
CA LEU A 278 9.16 6.11 11.62
C LEU A 278 7.78 5.81 12.23
N SER A 279 7.60 5.99 13.54
CA SER A 279 6.30 5.76 14.18
C SER A 279 5.28 6.82 13.77
N LEU A 280 5.69 8.10 13.76
CA LEU A 280 4.84 9.21 13.31
C LEU A 280 4.47 9.07 11.83
N ASP A 281 5.43 8.74 10.99
CA ASP A 281 5.24 8.51 9.54
C ASP A 281 4.16 7.46 9.29
N ARG A 282 4.17 6.37 10.06
CA ARG A 282 3.18 5.28 9.92
C ARG A 282 1.80 5.70 10.36
N ILE A 283 1.68 6.41 11.49
CA ILE A 283 0.40 6.95 11.96
C ILE A 283 -0.17 7.90 10.90
N LEU A 284 0.63 8.83 10.41
CA LEU A 284 0.21 9.82 9.42
C LEU A 284 -0.12 9.15 8.06
N ASN A 285 0.67 8.17 7.62
CA ASN A 285 0.38 7.38 6.41
C ASN A 285 -0.94 6.59 6.49
N GLY A 286 -1.32 6.12 7.68
CA GLY A 286 -2.63 5.50 7.90
C GLY A 286 -3.78 6.51 7.87
N LEU A 287 -3.62 7.63 8.59
CA LEU A 287 -4.66 8.65 8.72
C LEU A 287 -4.94 9.42 7.41
N THR A 288 -3.93 9.58 6.57
CA THR A 288 -4.03 10.30 5.30
C THR A 288 -5.06 9.68 4.35
N ARG A 289 -5.19 8.36 4.35
CA ARG A 289 -6.06 7.62 3.39
C ARG A 289 -7.54 7.99 3.54
N PRO A 290 -8.16 7.91 4.72
CA PRO A 290 -9.53 8.38 4.89
C PRO A 290 -9.64 9.90 4.74
N PHE A 291 -8.61 10.67 5.14
CA PHE A 291 -8.62 12.13 5.05
C PHE A 291 -8.67 12.60 3.58
N PHE A 292 -7.70 12.23 2.75
CA PHE A 292 -7.70 12.63 1.35
C PHE A 292 -8.79 11.93 0.53
N GLY A 293 -9.22 10.73 0.93
CA GLY A 293 -10.41 10.10 0.37
C GLY A 293 -11.63 11.02 0.53
N TRP A 294 -11.88 11.52 1.75
CA TRP A 294 -12.95 12.48 2.04
C TRP A 294 -12.77 13.82 1.29
N VAL A 295 -11.55 14.37 1.29
CA VAL A 295 -11.25 15.60 0.54
C VAL A 295 -11.55 15.43 -0.94
N SER A 296 -11.19 14.28 -1.53
CA SER A 296 -11.39 14.01 -2.95
C SER A 296 -12.85 13.84 -3.35
N ASP A 297 -13.70 13.43 -2.42
CA ASP A 297 -15.16 13.37 -2.65
C ASP A 297 -15.80 14.75 -2.73
N HIS A 298 -15.12 15.81 -2.22
CA HIS A 298 -15.61 17.19 -2.24
C HIS A 298 -14.92 18.07 -3.29
N LEU A 299 -13.60 17.93 -3.46
CA LEU A 299 -12.79 18.76 -4.38
C LEU A 299 -12.59 18.11 -5.76
N GLY A 300 -12.94 16.82 -5.90
CA GLY A 300 -12.61 16.01 -7.07
C GLY A 300 -11.24 15.34 -6.96
N ARG A 301 -11.08 14.21 -7.68
CA ARG A 301 -9.88 13.35 -7.57
C ARG A 301 -8.61 14.09 -8.01
N GLU A 302 -8.66 14.71 -9.18
CA GLU A 302 -7.51 15.35 -9.82
C GLU A 302 -7.03 16.59 -9.06
N ASN A 303 -7.95 17.40 -8.52
CA ASN A 303 -7.58 18.56 -7.70
C ASN A 303 -6.93 18.10 -6.38
N THR A 304 -7.42 17.01 -5.79
CA THR A 304 -6.86 16.45 -4.56
C THR A 304 -5.47 15.87 -4.81
N MET A 305 -5.27 15.15 -5.93
CA MET A 305 -3.95 14.67 -6.36
C MET A 305 -2.96 15.84 -6.53
N PHE A 306 -3.38 16.95 -7.17
CA PHE A 306 -2.55 18.13 -7.32
C PHE A 306 -2.08 18.68 -5.97
N ILE A 307 -3.00 18.79 -5.00
CA ILE A 307 -2.67 19.32 -3.66
C ILE A 307 -1.74 18.38 -2.91
N ALA A 308 -2.05 17.06 -2.90
CA ALA A 308 -1.32 16.07 -2.13
C ALA A 308 0.11 15.88 -2.68
N PHE A 309 0.27 15.67 -3.99
CA PHE A 309 1.59 15.53 -4.62
C PHE A 309 2.41 16.82 -4.53
N GLY A 310 1.75 17.98 -4.64
CA GLY A 310 2.40 19.27 -4.40
C GLY A 310 2.93 19.41 -2.98
N LEU A 311 2.14 18.98 -1.98
CA LEU A 311 2.52 18.99 -0.56
C LEU A 311 3.65 18.00 -0.27
N GLU A 312 3.65 16.82 -0.88
CA GLU A 312 4.74 15.84 -0.75
C GLU A 312 6.06 16.41 -1.24
N GLY A 313 6.08 16.98 -2.44
CA GLY A 313 7.27 17.64 -2.99
C GLY A 313 7.76 18.80 -2.12
N LEU A 314 6.86 19.60 -1.53
CA LEU A 314 7.23 20.66 -0.57
C LEU A 314 7.83 20.09 0.71
N ALA A 315 7.29 19.00 1.25
CA ALA A 315 7.81 18.34 2.45
C ALA A 315 9.23 17.78 2.20
N ILE A 316 9.45 17.15 1.04
CA ILE A 316 10.78 16.66 0.63
C ILE A 316 11.75 17.83 0.42
N LEU A 317 11.31 18.96 -0.17
CA LEU A 317 12.13 20.16 -0.29
C LEU A 317 12.53 20.72 1.08
N GLY A 318 11.63 20.67 2.04
CA GLY A 318 11.93 21.00 3.45
C GLY A 318 13.00 20.08 4.03
N LEU A 319 12.90 18.75 3.80
CA LEU A 319 13.89 17.78 4.26
C LEU A 319 15.29 18.07 3.70
N ILE A 320 15.43 18.43 2.44
CA ILE A 320 16.74 18.81 1.85
C ILE A 320 17.47 19.83 2.71
N ASN A 321 16.75 20.84 3.19
CA ASN A 321 17.33 21.98 3.88
C ASN A 321 17.45 21.77 5.40
N LEU A 322 16.54 21.03 6.00
CA LEU A 322 16.33 21.00 7.46
C LEU A 322 16.50 19.62 8.10
N ALA A 323 16.81 18.57 7.33
CA ALA A 323 16.93 17.21 7.87
C ALA A 323 18.09 17.04 8.87
N HIS A 324 19.05 17.94 8.90
CA HIS A 324 20.12 17.97 9.91
C HIS A 324 19.63 18.39 11.31
N LEU A 325 18.41 18.96 11.41
CA LEU A 325 17.76 19.30 12.66
C LEU A 325 16.82 18.13 13.07
N PRO A 326 17.08 17.45 14.21
CA PRO A 326 16.33 16.23 14.58
C PRO A 326 14.81 16.40 14.62
N VAL A 327 14.33 17.53 15.16
CA VAL A 327 12.89 17.83 15.21
C VAL A 327 12.31 18.01 13.80
N MET A 328 13.01 18.74 12.93
CA MET A 328 12.57 18.98 11.56
C MET A 328 12.59 17.69 10.73
N PHE A 329 13.58 16.82 10.95
CA PHE A 329 13.61 15.49 10.35
C PHE A 329 12.33 14.70 10.66
N VAL A 330 11.92 14.65 11.93
CA VAL A 330 10.69 13.96 12.39
C VAL A 330 9.43 14.59 11.78
N VAL A 331 9.32 15.91 11.82
CA VAL A 331 8.10 16.61 11.37
C VAL A 331 7.96 16.56 9.85
N LEU A 332 9.05 16.79 9.11
CA LEU A 332 9.00 16.86 7.66
C LEU A 332 8.90 15.48 7.01
N SER A 333 9.52 14.43 7.60
CA SER A 333 9.27 13.06 7.16
C SER A 333 7.81 12.68 7.40
N GLY A 334 7.25 12.99 8.56
CA GLY A 334 5.83 12.78 8.85
C GLY A 334 4.92 13.48 7.85
N LEU A 335 5.21 14.73 7.47
CA LEU A 335 4.44 15.47 6.47
C LEU A 335 4.54 14.83 5.06
N ALA A 336 5.73 14.38 4.66
CA ALA A 336 5.92 13.67 3.40
C ALA A 336 5.08 12.39 3.36
N PHE A 337 5.11 11.57 4.44
CA PHE A 337 4.29 10.36 4.52
C PHE A 337 2.78 10.64 4.64
N PHE A 338 2.38 11.75 5.24
CA PHE A 338 1.00 12.20 5.24
C PHE A 338 0.54 12.58 3.82
N ALA A 339 1.38 13.22 3.05
CA ALA A 339 1.06 13.61 1.68
C ALA A 339 1.11 12.42 0.70
N TRP A 340 1.97 11.41 0.95
CA TRP A 340 2.16 10.25 0.09
C TRP A 340 1.10 9.15 0.26
N GLY A 341 0.58 8.92 1.46
CA GLY A 341 -0.27 7.75 1.75
C GLY A 341 -1.60 7.74 0.99
N GLU A 342 -2.05 8.88 0.49
CA GLU A 342 -3.30 9.06 -0.23
C GLU A 342 -3.33 8.35 -1.60
N ILE A 343 -2.18 8.04 -2.21
CA ILE A 343 -2.14 7.28 -3.48
C ILE A 343 -2.94 5.98 -3.38
N TYR A 344 -2.97 5.37 -2.20
CA TYR A 344 -3.71 4.12 -1.93
C TYR A 344 -5.21 4.33 -1.72
N SER A 345 -5.71 5.57 -1.76
CA SER A 345 -7.13 5.91 -1.78
C SER A 345 -7.55 6.58 -3.09
N LEU A 346 -6.73 7.48 -3.63
CA LEU A 346 -7.08 8.25 -4.83
C LEU A 346 -6.98 7.43 -6.12
N PHE A 347 -5.91 6.64 -6.32
CA PHE A 347 -5.77 5.83 -7.53
C PHE A 347 -6.83 4.72 -7.66
N PRO A 348 -7.21 3.97 -6.58
CA PRO A 348 -8.34 3.05 -6.69
C PRO A 348 -9.67 3.76 -6.95
N ALA A 349 -9.89 4.94 -6.34
CA ALA A 349 -11.11 5.70 -6.56
C ALA A 349 -11.24 6.17 -8.01
N ILE A 350 -10.22 6.83 -8.56
CA ILE A 350 -10.26 7.30 -9.96
C ILE A 350 -10.28 6.14 -10.96
N CYS A 351 -9.63 5.00 -10.66
CA CYS A 351 -9.71 3.79 -11.45
C CYS A 351 -11.16 3.27 -11.55
N GLY A 352 -11.86 3.22 -10.41
CA GLY A 352 -13.28 2.86 -10.35
C GLY A 352 -14.19 3.85 -11.07
N ASP A 353 -13.91 5.16 -10.93
CA ASP A 353 -14.70 6.22 -11.55
C ASP A 353 -14.56 6.21 -13.09
N LEU A 354 -13.37 5.89 -13.63
CA LEU A 354 -13.11 5.88 -15.08
C LEU A 354 -13.46 4.56 -15.77
N PHE A 355 -13.20 3.41 -15.15
CA PHE A 355 -13.28 2.10 -15.79
C PHE A 355 -14.41 1.22 -15.28
N GLY A 356 -15.27 1.76 -14.39
CA GLY A 356 -16.44 1.06 -13.86
C GLY A 356 -16.13 0.16 -12.67
N GLN A 357 -17.19 -0.36 -12.06
CA GLN A 357 -17.12 -1.08 -10.77
C GLN A 357 -17.10 -2.60 -10.92
N LYS A 358 -17.59 -3.13 -12.04
CA LYS A 358 -17.73 -4.59 -12.22
C LYS A 358 -16.39 -5.32 -12.13
N PHE A 359 -15.33 -4.74 -12.68
CA PHE A 359 -13.98 -5.30 -12.69
C PHE A 359 -13.00 -4.47 -11.83
N ALA A 360 -13.50 -3.64 -10.91
CA ALA A 360 -12.70 -2.68 -10.17
C ALA A 360 -11.50 -3.31 -9.43
N THR A 361 -11.66 -4.49 -8.84
CA THR A 361 -10.57 -5.20 -8.14
C THR A 361 -9.45 -5.61 -9.10
N THR A 362 -9.80 -6.18 -10.26
CA THR A 362 -8.82 -6.57 -11.29
C THR A 362 -8.14 -5.35 -11.89
N ASN A 363 -8.93 -4.31 -12.22
CA ASN A 363 -8.44 -3.08 -12.82
C ASN A 363 -7.48 -2.35 -11.89
N TYR A 364 -7.85 -2.19 -10.62
CA TYR A 364 -6.94 -1.59 -9.63
C TYR A 364 -5.72 -2.49 -9.38
N GLY A 365 -5.87 -3.81 -9.34
CA GLY A 365 -4.74 -4.74 -9.21
C GLY A 365 -3.69 -4.55 -10.30
N LEU A 366 -4.12 -4.36 -11.55
CA LEU A 366 -3.22 -4.03 -12.67
C LEU A 366 -2.56 -2.65 -12.48
N LEU A 367 -3.31 -1.64 -12.07
CA LEU A 367 -2.75 -0.30 -11.81
C LEU A 367 -1.78 -0.32 -10.61
N TYR A 368 -2.07 -1.13 -9.59
CA TYR A 368 -1.24 -1.26 -8.40
C TYR A 368 0.16 -1.83 -8.67
N THR A 369 0.36 -2.54 -9.80
CA THR A 369 1.69 -2.98 -10.23
C THR A 369 2.66 -1.81 -10.46
N ALA A 370 2.16 -0.59 -10.66
CA ALA A 370 2.97 0.64 -10.73
C ALA A 370 3.83 0.86 -9.48
N LYS A 371 3.31 0.49 -8.29
CA LYS A 371 4.09 0.49 -7.03
C LYS A 371 5.30 -0.42 -7.13
N GLY A 372 5.14 -1.63 -7.68
CA GLY A 372 6.25 -2.56 -7.93
C GLY A 372 7.27 -1.98 -8.89
N THR A 373 6.82 -1.39 -9.99
CA THR A 373 7.69 -0.72 -10.96
C THR A 373 8.49 0.41 -10.32
N ALA A 374 7.87 1.22 -9.46
CA ALA A 374 8.55 2.29 -8.72
C ALA A 374 9.71 1.76 -7.85
N SER A 375 9.60 0.56 -7.30
CA SER A 375 10.59 0.00 -6.38
C SER A 375 11.96 -0.25 -7.02
N PHE A 376 12.05 -0.35 -8.36
CA PHE A 376 13.34 -0.47 -9.07
C PHE A 376 14.27 0.73 -8.86
N LEU A 377 13.71 1.90 -8.55
CA LEU A 377 14.51 3.10 -8.32
C LEU A 377 15.13 3.16 -6.91
N ILE A 378 14.77 2.28 -5.98
CA ILE A 378 15.28 2.29 -4.61
C ILE A 378 16.77 1.95 -4.54
N PRO A 379 17.26 0.86 -5.15
CA PRO A 379 18.70 0.59 -5.21
C PRO A 379 19.47 1.68 -5.98
N VAL A 380 18.87 2.25 -7.03
CA VAL A 380 19.44 3.36 -7.79
C VAL A 380 19.69 4.57 -6.89
N GLY A 381 18.76 4.88 -5.98
CA GLY A 381 18.95 5.93 -4.97
C GLY A 381 20.18 5.69 -4.09
N SER A 382 20.39 4.44 -3.61
CA SER A 382 21.57 4.09 -2.82
C SER A 382 22.88 4.20 -3.64
N LEU A 383 22.86 3.80 -4.91
CA LEU A 383 24.01 3.95 -5.82
C LEU A 383 24.34 5.42 -6.07
N LEU A 384 23.32 6.24 -6.28
CA LEU A 384 23.49 7.67 -6.52
C LEU A 384 24.03 8.39 -5.28
N GLN A 385 23.55 8.02 -4.09
CA GLN A 385 24.10 8.52 -2.82
C GLN A 385 25.55 8.11 -2.65
N ALA A 386 25.90 6.84 -2.91
CA ALA A 386 27.27 6.36 -2.82
C ALA A 386 28.22 7.05 -3.80
N ALA A 387 27.76 7.33 -5.03
CA ALA A 387 28.56 7.99 -6.06
C ALA A 387 28.77 9.49 -5.81
N THR A 388 27.75 10.17 -5.25
CA THR A 388 27.76 11.63 -5.05
C THR A 388 28.10 12.06 -3.62
N GLY A 389 28.06 11.13 -2.66
CA GLY A 389 28.16 11.43 -1.22
C GLY A 389 26.99 12.25 -0.68
N SER A 390 25.91 12.42 -1.44
CA SER A 390 24.80 13.33 -1.10
C SER A 390 23.43 12.69 -1.38
N TRP A 391 22.46 12.99 -0.54
CA TRP A 391 21.03 12.67 -0.76
C TRP A 391 20.32 13.70 -1.66
N MET A 392 20.94 14.83 -1.94
CA MET A 392 20.38 15.92 -2.74
C MET A 392 19.83 15.46 -4.10
N PRO A 393 20.59 14.72 -4.95
CA PRO A 393 20.09 14.30 -6.26
C PRO A 393 18.84 13.42 -6.17
N ILE A 394 18.76 12.58 -5.13
CA ILE A 394 17.65 11.67 -4.90
C ILE A 394 16.39 12.46 -4.53
N PHE A 395 16.51 13.40 -3.62
CA PHE A 395 15.42 14.30 -3.26
C PHE A 395 14.93 15.13 -4.45
N MET A 396 15.86 15.65 -5.27
CA MET A 396 15.47 16.43 -6.46
C MET A 396 14.69 15.61 -7.47
N VAL A 397 15.04 14.33 -7.66
CA VAL A 397 14.27 13.40 -8.51
C VAL A 397 12.89 13.16 -7.94
N ALA A 398 12.76 12.90 -6.62
CA ALA A 398 11.48 12.69 -5.97
C ALA A 398 10.57 13.93 -6.11
N ILE A 399 11.09 15.12 -5.81
CA ILE A 399 10.35 16.41 -5.98
C ILE A 399 9.90 16.61 -7.43
N ALA A 400 10.79 16.33 -8.40
CA ALA A 400 10.45 16.46 -9.82
C ALA A 400 9.33 15.50 -10.22
N PHE A 401 9.32 14.27 -9.70
CA PHE A 401 8.28 13.28 -9.95
C PHE A 401 6.95 13.69 -9.32
N ASP A 402 6.95 14.14 -8.06
CA ASP A 402 5.74 14.57 -7.36
C ASP A 402 5.10 15.78 -8.04
N TRP A 403 5.90 16.80 -8.34
CA TRP A 403 5.38 18.01 -9.00
C TRP A 403 4.99 17.77 -10.45
N ALA A 404 5.71 16.92 -11.18
CA ALA A 404 5.27 16.48 -12.51
C ALA A 404 3.93 15.75 -12.44
N ALA A 405 3.77 14.82 -11.50
CA ALA A 405 2.50 14.11 -11.29
C ALA A 405 1.37 15.07 -10.87
N ALA A 406 1.65 16.05 -10.00
CA ALA A 406 0.70 17.10 -9.62
C ALA A 406 0.22 17.90 -10.86
N LEU A 407 1.15 18.36 -11.68
CA LEU A 407 0.82 19.09 -12.91
C LEU A 407 0.06 18.21 -13.90
N LEU A 408 0.48 16.95 -14.08
CA LEU A 408 -0.22 16.00 -14.93
C LEU A 408 -1.66 15.74 -14.44
N ALA A 409 -1.89 15.67 -13.13
CA ALA A 409 -3.23 15.52 -12.57
C ALA A 409 -4.16 16.66 -13.00
N LEU A 410 -3.69 17.90 -12.89
CA LEU A 410 -4.51 19.07 -13.15
C LEU A 410 -4.68 19.38 -14.65
N PHE A 411 -3.58 19.33 -15.41
CA PHE A 411 -3.55 19.82 -16.80
C PHE A 411 -3.76 18.73 -17.85
N VAL A 412 -3.55 17.47 -17.52
CA VAL A 412 -3.67 16.36 -18.47
C VAL A 412 -4.77 15.38 -18.05
N LEU A 413 -4.72 14.86 -16.82
CA LEU A 413 -5.67 13.85 -16.37
C LEU A 413 -7.10 14.41 -16.26
N LYS A 414 -7.27 15.57 -15.63
CA LYS A 414 -8.58 16.21 -15.46
C LYS A 414 -9.32 16.45 -16.79
N PRO A 415 -8.73 17.09 -17.84
CA PRO A 415 -9.39 17.22 -19.13
C PRO A 415 -9.57 15.88 -19.85
N LEU A 416 -8.68 14.90 -19.65
CA LEU A 416 -8.83 13.58 -20.24
C LEU A 416 -10.03 12.84 -19.64
N CYS A 417 -10.20 12.86 -18.32
CA CYS A 417 -11.35 12.28 -17.62
C CYS A 417 -12.66 12.93 -18.07
N ALA A 418 -12.70 14.25 -18.17
CA ALA A 418 -13.89 14.97 -18.64
C ALA A 418 -14.28 14.57 -20.07
N ARG A 419 -13.31 14.46 -20.99
CA ARG A 419 -13.55 13.99 -22.36
C ARG A 419 -14.02 12.54 -22.43
N TRP A 420 -13.43 11.67 -21.59
CA TRP A 420 -13.79 10.27 -21.51
C TRP A 420 -15.25 10.08 -21.07
N VAL A 421 -15.68 10.76 -20.02
CA VAL A 421 -17.07 10.74 -19.54
C VAL A 421 -18.04 11.28 -20.60
N ALA A 422 -17.70 12.39 -21.25
CA ALA A 422 -18.52 12.98 -22.30
C ALA A 422 -18.68 12.05 -23.52
N SER A 423 -17.61 11.33 -23.92
CA SER A 423 -17.66 10.39 -25.03
C SER A 423 -18.55 9.18 -24.75
N GLN A 424 -18.60 8.73 -23.51
CA GLN A 424 -19.47 7.61 -23.12
C GLN A 424 -20.95 8.03 -23.06
N ALA A 425 -21.25 9.23 -22.58
CA ALA A 425 -22.62 9.77 -22.59
C ALA A 425 -23.17 9.87 -24.02
N SER A 426 -22.36 10.40 -24.95
CA SER A 426 -22.76 10.52 -26.37
C SER A 426 -22.93 9.16 -27.07
N ALA A 427 -22.16 8.14 -26.69
CA ALA A 427 -22.28 6.79 -27.24
C ALA A 427 -23.59 6.12 -26.82
N LEU A 428 -24.07 6.38 -25.60
CA LEU A 428 -25.35 5.88 -25.09
C LEU A 428 -26.54 6.55 -25.76
N ASP A 429 -26.49 7.87 -25.94
CA ASP A 429 -27.55 8.61 -26.63
C ASP A 429 -27.67 8.21 -28.10
N SER A 430 -26.60 7.75 -28.73
CA SER A 430 -26.58 7.30 -30.12
C SER A 430 -26.93 5.81 -30.30
N ALA A 431 -26.97 5.00 -29.27
CA ALA A 431 -27.24 3.56 -29.32
C ALA A 431 -28.67 3.22 -29.78
N PRO A 432 -29.76 3.92 -29.37
CA PRO A 432 -31.11 3.69 -29.84
C PRO A 432 -31.24 3.95 -31.34
N ALA A 433 -30.65 5.06 -31.82
CA ALA A 433 -30.71 5.43 -33.24
C ALA A 433 -29.98 4.43 -34.17
N ARG A 434 -28.92 3.78 -33.68
CA ARG A 434 -28.20 2.73 -34.44
C ARG A 434 -28.97 1.40 -34.50
N LEU A 435 -29.73 1.07 -33.45
CA LEU A 435 -30.60 -0.11 -33.45
C LEU A 435 -31.79 0.06 -34.38
N GLU A 436 -32.39 1.23 -34.47
CA GLU A 436 -33.46 1.55 -35.39
C GLU A 436 -32.97 1.56 -36.88
N ALA A 437 -31.76 2.05 -37.14
CA ALA A 437 -31.17 2.06 -38.45
C ALA A 437 -30.69 0.66 -38.95
N ALA A 438 -30.45 -0.30 -38.04
CA ALA A 438 -30.05 -1.67 -38.36
C ALA A 438 -31.27 -2.61 -38.56
N THR A 439 -32.47 -2.15 -38.24
CA THR A 439 -33.74 -2.88 -38.40
C THR A 439 -34.58 -2.40 -39.59
N GLN A 440 -34.15 -1.39 -40.31
CA GLN A 440 -34.63 -0.95 -41.62
C GLN A 440 -33.73 -1.48 -42.74
#